data_0e88e8f22b8ce93270dedfd34765a6ee
#
_entry.id   0e88e8f22b8ce93270dedfd34765a6ee
#
_cell.length_a   1.000
_cell.length_b   1.000
_cell.length_c   1.000
_cell.angle_alpha   90.00
_cell.angle_beta   90.00
_cell.angle_gamma   90.00
#
_symmetry.space_group_name_H-M   'P 1'
#
loop_
_entity.id
_entity.type
_entity.pdbx_description
1 polymer ?
#
loop_
_entity_poly.entity_id
_entity_poly.type
_entity_poly.pdbx_seq_one_letter_code
_entity_poly.pdbx_strand_id
1 'polypeptide(L)'
;MSLTSEELHDLFLAGKVVHLAMDQIEKYVKPRVSIGSLYDTIVKIITSTKGVDLAFPPNISINECAAHDTAAPLEKRTIPKKALVKIDIGASVNGMLSDTAKTFSTDGKHSRLIKSAIDALNNAIDIIKPNLRINEIGVTIQDTIESYGFKPIANLTGHQMTKGTLHAGLSIPSVSSVPFSKRSKLKKGMVLAIEPFSTPGKAGYVEESLSPPLIYSARQDY
;
A
#
# COMPACT_ATOMS: atom_id res chain seq x y z
N MET A 1 16.63 -17.05 0.86
CA MET A 1 16.99 -17.45 2.25
C MET A 1 15.69 -17.40 3.07
N SER A 2 15.52 -18.26 4.05
CA SER A 2 14.40 -18.17 4.99
C SER A 2 14.74 -17.12 6.05
N LEU A 3 13.73 -16.36 6.49
CA LEU A 3 13.88 -15.45 7.61
C LEU A 3 14.32 -16.20 8.88
N THR A 4 15.17 -15.59 9.69
CA THR A 4 15.46 -16.07 11.03
C THR A 4 14.25 -15.88 11.96
N SER A 5 14.27 -16.52 13.13
CA SER A 5 13.19 -16.33 14.12
C SER A 5 13.11 -14.88 14.62
N GLU A 6 14.25 -14.19 14.72
CA GLU A 6 14.33 -12.79 15.11
C GLU A 6 13.75 -11.87 14.02
N GLU A 7 14.16 -12.06 12.77
CA GLU A 7 13.61 -11.30 11.63
C GLU A 7 12.09 -11.50 11.48
N LEU A 8 11.61 -12.73 11.72
CA LEU A 8 10.18 -13.01 11.70
C LEU A 8 9.45 -12.29 12.84
N HIS A 9 10.03 -12.27 14.05
CA HIS A 9 9.48 -11.52 15.19
C HIS A 9 9.40 -10.02 14.87
N ASP A 10 10.47 -9.43 14.34
CA ASP A 10 10.55 -8.02 13.99
C ASP A 10 9.54 -7.66 12.89
N LEU A 11 9.38 -8.53 11.88
CA LEU A 11 8.36 -8.36 10.83
C LEU A 11 6.94 -8.35 11.40
N PHE A 12 6.63 -9.30 12.31
CA PHE A 12 5.32 -9.33 12.99
C PHE A 12 5.10 -8.09 13.87
N LEU A 13 6.13 -7.60 14.56
CA LEU A 13 6.03 -6.39 15.36
C LEU A 13 5.77 -5.16 14.46
N ALA A 14 6.50 -5.02 13.35
CA ALA A 14 6.26 -3.96 12.37
C ALA A 14 4.82 -4.02 11.84
N GLY A 15 4.33 -5.19 11.44
CA GLY A 15 2.96 -5.40 10.98
C GLY A 15 1.92 -5.06 12.04
N LYS A 16 2.13 -5.45 13.29
CA LYS A 16 1.24 -5.11 14.41
C LYS A 16 1.15 -3.62 14.66
N VAL A 17 2.28 -2.91 14.57
CA VAL A 17 2.32 -1.45 14.77
C VAL A 17 1.50 -0.74 13.71
N VAL A 18 1.67 -1.06 12.41
CA VAL A 18 0.89 -0.40 11.34
C VAL A 18 -0.59 -0.76 11.39
N HIS A 19 -0.94 -1.99 11.79
CA HIS A 19 -2.33 -2.39 12.00
C HIS A 19 -3.00 -1.53 13.08
N LEU A 20 -2.39 -1.45 14.27
CA LEU A 20 -2.89 -0.62 15.37
C LEU A 20 -2.89 0.87 15.03
N ALA A 21 -1.88 1.32 14.27
CA ALA A 21 -1.83 2.70 13.80
C ALA A 21 -3.00 3.00 12.86
N MET A 22 -3.30 2.12 11.90
CA MET A 22 -4.40 2.31 10.95
C MET A 22 -5.76 2.43 11.65
N ASP A 23 -6.02 1.61 12.68
CA ASP A 23 -7.25 1.69 13.49
C ASP A 23 -7.35 3.02 14.26
N GLN A 24 -6.22 3.53 14.75
CA GLN A 24 -6.18 4.83 15.42
C GLN A 24 -6.36 6.01 14.45
N ILE A 25 -5.78 5.90 13.24
CA ILE A 25 -5.82 6.95 12.20
C ILE A 25 -7.25 7.16 11.69
N GLU A 26 -8.05 6.12 11.58
CA GLU A 26 -9.42 6.19 11.03
C GLU A 26 -10.27 7.31 11.66
N LYS A 27 -10.16 7.53 12.96
CA LYS A 27 -10.90 8.59 13.67
C LYS A 27 -10.52 10.02 13.26
N TYR A 28 -9.33 10.19 12.65
CA TYR A 28 -8.84 11.50 12.18
C TYR A 28 -9.15 11.74 10.70
N VAL A 29 -9.55 10.72 9.94
CA VAL A 29 -9.89 10.87 8.51
C VAL A 29 -11.29 11.48 8.38
N LYS A 30 -11.36 12.80 8.53
CA LYS A 30 -12.62 13.56 8.51
C LYS A 30 -12.51 14.80 7.60
N PRO A 31 -13.63 15.26 7.03
CA PRO A 31 -13.65 16.50 6.27
C PRO A 31 -13.02 17.67 7.04
N ARG A 32 -12.27 18.49 6.33
CA ARG A 32 -11.57 19.69 6.80
C ARG A 32 -10.35 19.42 7.73
N VAL A 33 -10.02 18.18 8.03
CA VAL A 33 -8.76 17.88 8.71
C VAL A 33 -7.61 18.25 7.79
N SER A 34 -6.60 18.94 8.32
CA SER A 34 -5.37 19.28 7.59
C SER A 34 -4.58 18.02 7.25
N ILE A 35 -4.13 17.90 6.01
CA ILE A 35 -3.29 16.78 5.56
C ILE A 35 -1.97 16.78 6.34
N GLY A 36 -1.38 17.96 6.58
CA GLY A 36 -0.16 18.07 7.39
C GLY A 36 -0.36 17.59 8.83
N SER A 37 -1.46 18.00 9.48
CA SER A 37 -1.78 17.53 10.84
C SER A 37 -2.06 16.02 10.89
N LEU A 38 -2.67 15.47 9.86
CA LEU A 38 -2.90 14.03 9.75
C LEU A 38 -1.57 13.30 9.58
N TYR A 39 -0.68 13.79 8.71
CA TYR A 39 0.67 13.27 8.52
C TYR A 39 1.45 13.23 9.85
N ASP A 40 1.52 14.36 10.57
CA ASP A 40 2.23 14.43 11.84
C ASP A 40 1.63 13.46 12.88
N THR A 41 0.31 13.30 12.87
CA THR A 41 -0.39 12.34 13.74
C THR A 41 0.01 10.91 13.41
N ILE A 42 0.08 10.55 12.12
CA ILE A 42 0.50 9.22 11.67
C ILE A 42 1.94 8.93 12.12
N VAL A 43 2.85 9.86 11.82
CA VAL A 43 4.26 9.75 12.23
C VAL A 43 4.36 9.50 13.74
N LYS A 44 3.69 10.34 14.54
CA LYS A 44 3.69 10.23 16.00
C LYS A 44 3.16 8.89 16.50
N ILE A 45 2.08 8.37 15.90
CA ILE A 45 1.50 7.08 16.30
C ILE A 45 2.51 5.96 16.05
N ILE A 46 3.09 5.88 14.85
CA ILE A 46 4.02 4.80 14.49
C ILE A 46 5.30 4.88 15.34
N THR A 47 5.91 6.06 15.45
CA THR A 47 7.18 6.24 16.16
C THR A 47 7.05 6.30 17.68
N SER A 48 5.83 6.28 18.23
CA SER A 48 5.61 6.17 19.67
C SER A 48 6.01 4.82 20.26
N THR A 49 6.12 3.79 19.42
CA THR A 49 6.58 2.46 19.82
C THR A 49 8.11 2.43 19.82
N LYS A 50 8.71 2.11 20.96
CA LYS A 50 10.18 2.07 21.10
C LYS A 50 10.81 1.07 20.11
N GLY A 51 11.82 1.52 19.38
CA GLY A 51 12.55 0.69 18.39
C GLY A 51 11.80 0.51 17.06
N VAL A 52 10.78 1.34 16.82
CA VAL A 52 10.04 1.35 15.55
C VAL A 52 10.27 2.68 14.86
N ASP A 53 10.66 2.61 13.58
CA ASP A 53 10.80 3.74 12.67
C ASP A 53 9.77 3.66 11.55
N LEU A 54 9.64 4.70 10.75
CA LEU A 54 8.89 4.65 9.50
C LEU A 54 9.65 3.80 8.46
N ALA A 55 8.95 2.95 7.72
CA ALA A 55 9.53 2.27 6.56
C ALA A 55 9.66 3.23 5.36
N PHE A 56 8.70 4.15 5.23
CA PHE A 56 8.66 5.20 4.22
C PHE A 56 7.78 6.36 4.71
N PRO A 57 7.86 7.57 4.09
CA PRO A 57 7.00 8.69 4.46
C PRO A 57 5.52 8.31 4.29
N PRO A 58 4.64 8.58 5.25
CA PRO A 58 3.21 8.32 5.11
C PRO A 58 2.63 8.95 3.85
N ASN A 59 1.89 8.18 3.05
CA ASN A 59 1.20 8.68 1.88
C ASN A 59 -0.27 8.95 2.22
N ILE A 60 -0.79 10.09 1.76
CA ILE A 60 -2.18 10.53 1.94
C ILE A 60 -2.72 10.99 0.59
N SER A 61 -3.20 10.05 -0.20
CA SER A 61 -3.66 10.29 -1.57
C SER A 61 -5.18 10.47 -1.61
N ILE A 62 -5.64 11.53 -2.27
CA ILE A 62 -7.05 11.94 -2.27
C ILE A 62 -7.65 11.79 -3.67
N ASN A 63 -8.84 11.17 -3.74
CA ASN A 63 -9.67 11.01 -4.93
C ASN A 63 -8.91 10.32 -6.08
N GLU A 64 -8.69 11.07 -7.20
CA GLU A 64 -8.02 10.60 -8.41
C GLU A 64 -6.52 10.33 -8.23
N CYS A 65 -5.87 10.92 -7.22
CA CYS A 65 -4.50 10.57 -6.90
C CYS A 65 -4.48 9.14 -6.36
N ALA A 66 -3.89 8.20 -7.09
CA ALA A 66 -3.91 6.78 -6.74
C ALA A 66 -2.94 6.46 -5.59
N ALA A 67 -1.71 6.97 -5.65
CA ALA A 67 -0.62 6.65 -4.72
C ALA A 67 0.41 7.79 -4.67
N HIS A 68 1.38 7.68 -3.74
CA HIS A 68 2.59 8.49 -3.63
C HIS A 68 2.39 10.00 -3.39
N ASP A 69 1.17 10.43 -3.01
CA ASP A 69 0.98 11.80 -2.52
C ASP A 69 1.23 11.84 -1.00
N THR A 70 1.94 12.86 -0.55
CA THR A 70 2.26 13.05 0.86
C THR A 70 2.11 14.52 1.26
N ALA A 71 2.24 14.83 2.56
CA ALA A 71 2.22 16.21 3.01
C ALA A 71 3.48 16.95 2.60
N ALA A 72 3.33 18.07 1.91
CA ALA A 72 4.43 18.98 1.63
C ALA A 72 4.84 19.75 2.90
N PRO A 73 6.06 20.30 2.97
CA PRO A 73 6.39 21.29 3.99
C PRO A 73 5.40 22.44 3.95
N LEU A 74 4.88 22.86 5.10
CA LEU A 74 3.85 23.89 5.22
C LEU A 74 2.53 23.56 4.50
N GLU A 75 2.15 22.29 4.48
CA GLU A 75 0.94 21.77 3.84
C GLU A 75 -0.32 22.52 4.25
N LYS A 76 -1.05 23.03 3.25
CA LYS A 76 -2.30 23.79 3.46
C LYS A 76 -3.55 23.04 3.04
N ARG A 77 -3.41 21.92 2.32
CA ARG A 77 -4.55 21.12 1.87
C ARG A 77 -5.27 20.52 3.06
N THR A 78 -6.57 20.35 2.89
CA THR A 78 -7.44 19.67 3.87
C THR A 78 -8.24 18.58 3.16
N ILE A 79 -8.69 17.59 3.92
CA ILE A 79 -9.56 16.53 3.42
C ILE A 79 -10.89 17.16 2.94
N PRO A 80 -11.30 16.94 1.67
CA PRO A 80 -12.57 17.43 1.15
C PRO A 80 -13.78 16.80 1.85
N LYS A 81 -14.95 17.45 1.77
CA LYS A 81 -16.19 16.94 2.35
C LYS A 81 -16.66 15.61 1.73
N LYS A 82 -16.37 15.41 0.45
CA LYS A 82 -16.69 14.19 -0.30
C LYS A 82 -15.40 13.70 -0.92
N ALA A 83 -14.78 12.73 -0.31
CA ALA A 83 -13.47 12.24 -0.75
C ALA A 83 -13.30 10.76 -0.45
N LEU A 84 -12.53 10.11 -1.32
CA LEU A 84 -11.77 8.91 -1.03
C LEU A 84 -10.39 9.35 -0.53
N VAL A 85 -10.01 8.86 0.64
CA VAL A 85 -8.70 9.14 1.24
C VAL A 85 -7.97 7.81 1.38
N LYS A 86 -6.91 7.63 0.64
CA LYS A 86 -6.03 6.47 0.73
C LYS A 86 -4.87 6.83 1.65
N ILE A 87 -4.72 6.10 2.72
CA ILE A 87 -3.60 6.23 3.65
C ILE A 87 -2.75 4.99 3.51
N ASP A 88 -1.48 5.21 3.22
CA ASP A 88 -0.49 4.17 3.01
C ASP A 88 0.70 4.46 3.94
N ILE A 89 1.01 3.48 4.80
CA ILE A 89 1.96 3.60 5.89
C ILE A 89 2.79 2.34 6.05
N GLY A 90 4.02 2.53 6.46
CA GLY A 90 4.91 1.42 6.77
C GLY A 90 5.69 1.65 8.06
N ALA A 91 6.00 0.58 8.76
CA ALA A 91 6.88 0.58 9.92
C ALA A 91 8.11 -0.29 9.67
N SER A 92 9.21 0.07 10.32
CA SER A 92 10.47 -0.65 10.28
C SER A 92 10.90 -1.03 11.70
N VAL A 93 11.24 -2.30 11.90
CA VAL A 93 11.83 -2.81 13.14
C VAL A 93 13.11 -3.55 12.78
N ASN A 94 14.27 -3.05 13.22
CA ASN A 94 15.59 -3.60 12.88
C ASN A 94 15.78 -3.83 11.37
N GLY A 95 15.15 -2.98 10.53
CA GLY A 95 15.17 -3.07 9.07
C GLY A 95 14.15 -4.05 8.48
N MET A 96 13.39 -4.81 9.27
CA MET A 96 12.23 -5.55 8.78
C MET A 96 11.07 -4.61 8.57
N LEU A 97 10.49 -4.63 7.36
CA LEU A 97 9.53 -3.65 6.89
C LEU A 97 8.12 -4.24 6.84
N SER A 98 7.15 -3.46 7.26
CA SER A 98 5.73 -3.67 6.96
C SER A 98 5.23 -2.56 6.06
N ASP A 99 4.21 -2.89 5.28
CA ASP A 99 3.58 -2.02 4.28
C ASP A 99 2.08 -2.28 4.29
N THR A 100 1.28 -1.24 4.48
CA THR A 100 -0.18 -1.37 4.53
C THR A 100 -0.88 -0.10 4.11
N ALA A 101 -1.94 -0.25 3.32
CA ALA A 101 -2.80 0.84 2.92
C ALA A 101 -4.28 0.55 3.21
N LYS A 102 -5.02 1.61 3.52
CA LYS A 102 -6.48 1.57 3.69
C LYS A 102 -7.14 2.78 3.04
N THR A 103 -8.26 2.55 2.38
CA THR A 103 -9.07 3.61 1.77
C THR A 103 -10.27 3.91 2.63
N PHE A 104 -10.49 5.19 2.89
CA PHE A 104 -11.62 5.72 3.65
C PHE A 104 -12.50 6.58 2.74
N SER A 105 -13.82 6.53 2.95
CA SER A 105 -14.78 7.44 2.29
C SER A 105 -15.33 8.42 3.32
N THR A 106 -15.21 9.73 3.06
CA THR A 106 -15.74 10.75 3.97
C THR A 106 -17.25 10.95 3.86
N ASP A 107 -17.88 10.42 2.82
CA ASP A 107 -19.34 10.50 2.58
C ASP A 107 -20.04 9.14 2.45
N GLY A 108 -19.30 8.04 2.60
CA GLY A 108 -19.81 6.67 2.54
C GLY A 108 -20.24 6.18 1.15
N LYS A 109 -20.07 6.97 0.09
CA LYS A 109 -20.64 6.65 -1.24
C LYS A 109 -19.88 5.60 -2.03
N HIS A 110 -18.62 5.35 -1.73
CA HIS A 110 -17.73 4.50 -2.52
C HIS A 110 -17.50 3.12 -1.90
N SER A 111 -18.41 2.67 -1.03
CA SER A 111 -18.26 1.41 -0.29
C SER A 111 -18.04 0.19 -1.19
N ARG A 112 -18.75 0.13 -2.34
CA ARG A 112 -18.58 -0.97 -3.30
C ARG A 112 -17.21 -0.95 -3.98
N LEU A 113 -16.66 0.22 -4.29
CA LEU A 113 -15.31 0.37 -4.86
C LEU A 113 -14.24 -0.05 -3.83
N ILE A 114 -14.37 0.44 -2.59
CA ILE A 114 -13.47 0.06 -1.50
C ILE A 114 -13.53 -1.46 -1.27
N LYS A 115 -14.74 -2.03 -1.22
CA LYS A 115 -14.93 -3.45 -1.00
C LYS A 115 -14.29 -4.30 -2.12
N SER A 116 -14.33 -3.85 -3.37
CA SER A 116 -13.71 -4.59 -4.47
C SER A 116 -12.20 -4.76 -4.30
N ALA A 117 -11.50 -3.74 -3.78
CA ALA A 117 -10.07 -3.83 -3.49
C ALA A 117 -9.79 -4.73 -2.27
N ILE A 118 -10.61 -4.63 -1.21
CA ILE A 118 -10.48 -5.48 -0.02
C ILE A 118 -10.69 -6.95 -0.37
N ASP A 119 -11.74 -7.28 -1.10
CA ASP A 119 -12.03 -8.65 -1.50
C ASP A 119 -10.95 -9.20 -2.45
N ALA A 120 -10.43 -8.35 -3.35
CA ALA A 120 -9.31 -8.73 -4.22
C ALA A 120 -8.03 -9.05 -3.43
N LEU A 121 -7.74 -8.26 -2.39
CA LEU A 121 -6.61 -8.53 -1.50
C LEU A 121 -6.81 -9.86 -0.75
N ASN A 122 -7.97 -10.07 -0.13
CA ASN A 122 -8.26 -11.29 0.62
C ASN A 122 -8.18 -12.53 -0.28
N ASN A 123 -8.82 -12.50 -1.46
CA ASN A 123 -8.76 -13.60 -2.41
C ASN A 123 -7.33 -13.88 -2.91
N ALA A 124 -6.53 -12.83 -3.10
CA ALA A 124 -5.12 -12.98 -3.45
C ALA A 124 -4.31 -13.63 -2.32
N ILE A 125 -4.54 -13.23 -1.06
CA ILE A 125 -3.87 -13.81 0.11
C ILE A 125 -4.23 -15.30 0.25
N ASP A 126 -5.49 -15.68 0.04
CA ASP A 126 -5.98 -17.05 0.21
C ASP A 126 -5.31 -18.07 -0.71
N ILE A 127 -4.84 -17.62 -1.89
CA ILE A 127 -4.13 -18.50 -2.84
C ILE A 127 -2.61 -18.56 -2.62
N ILE A 128 -2.03 -17.71 -1.74
CA ILE A 128 -0.57 -17.63 -1.54
C ILE A 128 -0.02 -18.94 -0.99
N LYS A 129 0.90 -19.52 -1.72
CA LYS A 129 1.66 -20.71 -1.32
C LYS A 129 2.98 -20.82 -2.08
N PRO A 130 3.96 -21.56 -1.57
CA PRO A 130 5.18 -21.84 -2.32
C PRO A 130 4.87 -22.49 -3.68
N ASN A 131 5.63 -22.12 -4.70
CA ASN A 131 5.47 -22.53 -6.11
C ASN A 131 4.25 -21.95 -6.85
N LEU A 132 3.39 -21.12 -6.22
CA LEU A 132 2.37 -20.38 -6.94
C LEU A 132 3.04 -19.49 -7.99
N ARG A 133 2.50 -19.43 -9.20
CA ARG A 133 2.95 -18.49 -10.22
C ARG A 133 2.45 -17.09 -9.87
N ILE A 134 3.32 -16.10 -9.95
CA ILE A 134 2.98 -14.72 -9.59
C ILE A 134 1.84 -14.17 -10.42
N ASN A 135 1.75 -14.58 -11.69
CA ASN A 135 0.64 -14.19 -12.56
C ASN A 135 -0.74 -14.67 -12.04
N GLU A 136 -0.82 -15.75 -11.28
CA GLU A 136 -2.08 -16.25 -10.72
C GLU A 136 -2.64 -15.26 -9.68
N ILE A 137 -1.77 -14.53 -8.98
CA ILE A 137 -2.16 -13.45 -8.08
C ILE A 137 -2.84 -12.34 -8.87
N GLY A 138 -2.22 -11.91 -9.98
CA GLY A 138 -2.79 -10.87 -10.85
C GLY A 138 -4.12 -11.25 -11.47
N VAL A 139 -4.27 -12.52 -11.91
CA VAL A 139 -5.56 -13.05 -12.39
C VAL A 139 -6.62 -12.97 -11.30
N THR A 140 -6.32 -13.43 -10.09
CA THR A 140 -7.26 -13.41 -8.96
C THR A 140 -7.70 -11.99 -8.60
N ILE A 141 -6.75 -11.04 -8.56
CA ILE A 141 -7.04 -9.62 -8.29
C ILE A 141 -7.94 -9.07 -9.39
N GLN A 142 -7.57 -9.27 -10.66
CA GLN A 142 -8.32 -8.79 -11.83
C GLN A 142 -9.75 -9.32 -11.83
N ASP A 143 -9.93 -10.63 -11.76
CA ASP A 143 -11.23 -11.28 -11.81
C ASP A 143 -12.13 -10.80 -10.67
N THR A 144 -11.56 -10.62 -9.47
CA THR A 144 -12.31 -10.11 -8.32
C THR A 144 -12.77 -8.68 -8.55
N ILE A 145 -11.88 -7.75 -8.92
CA ILE A 145 -12.24 -6.34 -9.15
C ILE A 145 -13.23 -6.21 -10.30
N GLU A 146 -13.03 -6.94 -11.41
CA GLU A 146 -13.91 -6.91 -12.57
C GLU A 146 -15.31 -7.46 -12.26
N SER A 147 -15.44 -8.43 -11.34
CA SER A 147 -16.75 -8.92 -10.88
C SER A 147 -17.60 -7.85 -10.20
N TYR A 148 -16.95 -6.82 -9.65
CA TYR A 148 -17.60 -5.63 -9.10
C TYR A 148 -17.96 -4.57 -10.19
N GLY A 149 -17.57 -4.79 -11.45
CA GLY A 149 -17.77 -3.83 -12.54
C GLY A 149 -16.75 -2.69 -12.55
N PHE A 150 -15.64 -2.84 -11.83
CA PHE A 150 -14.52 -1.92 -11.80
C PHE A 150 -13.32 -2.45 -12.61
N LYS A 151 -12.26 -1.66 -12.71
CA LYS A 151 -11.02 -2.07 -13.33
C LYS A 151 -9.88 -2.08 -12.32
N PRO A 152 -9.00 -3.09 -12.33
CA PRO A 152 -7.73 -2.99 -11.63
C PRO A 152 -6.82 -1.97 -12.33
N ILE A 153 -5.99 -1.27 -11.57
CA ILE A 153 -4.96 -0.40 -12.14
C ILE A 153 -3.76 -1.27 -12.51
N ALA A 154 -3.49 -1.39 -13.82
CA ALA A 154 -2.54 -2.35 -14.37
C ALA A 154 -1.07 -1.99 -14.14
N ASN A 155 -0.75 -0.71 -14.03
CA ASN A 155 0.62 -0.20 -13.87
C ASN A 155 0.99 0.20 -12.44
N LEU A 156 0.14 -0.10 -11.46
CA LEU A 156 0.50 -0.15 -10.04
C LEU A 156 0.57 -1.62 -9.62
N THR A 157 1.65 -1.99 -8.96
CA THR A 157 1.94 -3.38 -8.59
C THR A 157 2.36 -3.47 -7.15
N GLY A 158 1.97 -4.52 -6.47
CA GLY A 158 2.65 -4.92 -5.25
C GLY A 158 4.09 -5.34 -5.53
N HIS A 159 4.84 -5.65 -4.50
CA HIS A 159 6.27 -5.92 -4.62
C HIS A 159 6.79 -6.90 -3.56
N GLN A 160 7.97 -7.44 -3.80
CA GLN A 160 8.73 -8.14 -2.79
C GLN A 160 9.46 -7.13 -1.90
N MET A 161 9.50 -7.42 -0.62
CA MET A 161 10.31 -6.70 0.37
C MET A 161 11.44 -7.60 0.90
N THR A 162 12.55 -6.97 1.27
CA THR A 162 13.64 -7.60 2.02
C THR A 162 14.10 -6.68 3.13
N LYS A 163 14.94 -7.15 4.02
CA LYS A 163 15.48 -6.33 5.10
C LYS A 163 16.12 -5.05 4.56
N GLY A 164 15.62 -3.90 5.00
CA GLY A 164 16.06 -2.56 4.57
C GLY A 164 15.69 -2.16 3.15
N THR A 165 14.94 -3.00 2.41
CA THR A 165 14.59 -2.69 1.01
C THR A 165 13.10 -2.89 0.79
N LEU A 166 12.39 -1.80 0.54
CA LEU A 166 10.93 -1.81 0.30
C LEU A 166 10.60 -2.47 -1.04
N HIS A 167 11.25 -2.06 -2.12
CA HIS A 167 11.05 -2.61 -3.47
C HIS A 167 12.24 -3.50 -3.86
N ALA A 168 12.16 -4.80 -3.53
CA ALA A 168 13.26 -5.76 -3.72
C ALA A 168 13.25 -6.46 -5.10
N GLY A 169 12.78 -5.77 -6.13
CA GLY A 169 12.93 -6.14 -7.55
C GLY A 169 11.84 -7.04 -8.13
N LEU A 170 11.10 -7.82 -7.33
CA LEU A 170 9.99 -8.63 -7.83
C LEU A 170 8.68 -7.86 -7.72
N SER A 171 7.99 -7.64 -8.85
CA SER A 171 6.66 -7.01 -8.88
C SER A 171 5.55 -8.06 -8.82
N ILE A 172 4.49 -7.75 -8.07
CA ILE A 172 3.27 -8.55 -7.96
C ILE A 172 2.17 -7.84 -8.75
N PRO A 173 1.78 -8.36 -9.92
CA PRO A 173 0.84 -7.68 -10.80
C PRO A 173 -0.59 -7.70 -10.25
N SER A 174 -1.38 -6.69 -10.62
CA SER A 174 -2.83 -6.65 -10.37
C SER A 174 -3.66 -7.11 -11.59
N VAL A 175 -2.98 -7.53 -12.68
CA VAL A 175 -3.62 -8.01 -13.92
C VAL A 175 -2.88 -9.23 -14.50
N SER A 176 -3.59 -10.00 -15.33
CA SER A 176 -3.09 -11.25 -15.91
C SER A 176 -2.02 -11.11 -17.01
N SER A 177 -1.83 -9.92 -17.57
CA SER A 177 -1.13 -9.73 -18.86
C SER A 177 0.35 -9.35 -18.75
N VAL A 178 0.97 -9.39 -17.58
CA VAL A 178 2.38 -8.99 -17.40
C VAL A 178 3.32 -10.12 -17.83
N PRO A 179 4.08 -9.97 -18.94
CA PRO A 179 4.83 -11.07 -19.57
C PRO A 179 5.85 -11.76 -18.65
N PHE A 180 6.57 -10.99 -17.82
CA PHE A 180 7.62 -11.53 -16.93
C PHE A 180 7.05 -12.29 -15.73
N SER A 181 5.84 -11.99 -15.26
CA SER A 181 5.21 -12.66 -14.13
C SER A 181 4.77 -14.09 -14.44
N LYS A 182 4.61 -14.44 -15.72
CA LYS A 182 4.15 -15.78 -16.14
C LYS A 182 5.11 -16.91 -15.78
N ARG A 183 6.40 -16.64 -15.62
CA ARG A 183 7.44 -17.65 -15.33
C ARG A 183 7.87 -17.65 -13.87
N SER A 184 7.74 -16.55 -13.17
CA SER A 184 8.19 -16.40 -11.79
C SER A 184 7.23 -17.09 -10.82
N LYS A 185 7.78 -17.76 -9.80
CA LYS A 185 7.04 -18.46 -8.75
C LYS A 185 7.43 -17.97 -7.38
N LEU A 186 6.47 -17.98 -6.47
CA LEU A 186 6.72 -17.68 -5.07
C LEU A 186 7.62 -18.75 -4.44
N LYS A 187 8.49 -18.31 -3.56
CA LYS A 187 9.37 -19.18 -2.77
C LYS A 187 9.06 -19.00 -1.28
N LYS A 188 9.27 -20.06 -0.50
CA LYS A 188 9.16 -19.99 0.96
C LYS A 188 10.14 -18.94 1.51
N GLY A 189 9.67 -18.10 2.42
CA GLY A 189 10.45 -17.03 3.06
C GLY A 189 10.45 -15.70 2.30
N MET A 190 9.73 -15.56 1.18
CA MET A 190 9.48 -14.26 0.57
C MET A 190 8.51 -13.44 1.43
N VAL A 191 8.78 -12.16 1.55
CA VAL A 191 7.88 -11.15 2.12
C VAL A 191 7.34 -10.32 0.96
N LEU A 192 6.02 -10.16 0.91
CA LEU A 192 5.33 -9.53 -0.23
C LEU A 192 4.38 -8.45 0.27
N ALA A 193 4.36 -7.31 -0.40
CA ALA A 193 3.25 -6.36 -0.39
C ALA A 193 2.31 -6.73 -1.55
N ILE A 194 1.03 -6.90 -1.27
CA ILE A 194 -0.01 -7.19 -2.27
C ILE A 194 -0.97 -6.01 -2.26
N GLU A 195 -1.04 -5.29 -3.39
CA GLU A 195 -1.65 -3.96 -3.45
C GLU A 195 -2.68 -3.87 -4.59
N PRO A 196 -3.90 -4.38 -4.42
CA PRO A 196 -4.95 -4.20 -5.40
C PRO A 196 -5.45 -2.75 -5.42
N PHE A 197 -5.32 -2.09 -6.56
CA PHE A 197 -5.91 -0.79 -6.82
C PHE A 197 -7.12 -0.92 -7.73
N SER A 198 -8.29 -0.53 -7.24
CA SER A 198 -9.55 -0.58 -7.98
C SER A 198 -9.97 0.82 -8.42
N THR A 199 -10.39 0.97 -9.68
CA THR A 199 -10.84 2.25 -10.24
C THR A 199 -12.17 2.11 -11.01
N PRO A 200 -13.08 3.10 -10.92
CA PRO A 200 -14.23 3.17 -11.81
C PRO A 200 -13.88 3.68 -13.22
N GLY A 201 -12.63 4.12 -13.42
CA GLY A 201 -12.13 4.60 -14.70
C GLY A 201 -12.05 3.47 -15.74
N LYS A 202 -12.40 3.79 -16.99
CA LYS A 202 -12.43 2.80 -18.08
C LYS A 202 -11.04 2.29 -18.48
N ALA A 203 -10.00 3.10 -18.33
CA ALA A 203 -8.64 2.77 -18.75
C ALA A 203 -7.96 1.73 -17.84
N GLY A 204 -8.25 1.71 -16.52
CA GLY A 204 -7.54 0.85 -15.57
C GLY A 204 -6.03 1.17 -15.52
N TYR A 205 -5.67 2.44 -15.59
CA TYR A 205 -4.31 2.90 -15.71
C TYR A 205 -4.13 4.24 -14.99
N VAL A 206 -2.94 4.50 -14.45
CA VAL A 206 -2.57 5.81 -13.89
C VAL A 206 -1.46 6.44 -14.72
N GLU A 207 -1.44 7.77 -14.73
CA GLU A 207 -0.41 8.60 -15.33
C GLU A 207 0.36 9.32 -14.24
N GLU A 208 1.61 9.69 -14.53
CA GLU A 208 2.38 10.50 -13.62
C GLU A 208 1.79 11.91 -13.50
N SER A 209 1.76 12.44 -12.28
CA SER A 209 1.35 13.81 -12.03
C SER A 209 2.36 14.79 -12.62
N LEU A 210 1.88 15.92 -13.14
CA LEU A 210 2.73 17.06 -13.55
C LEU A 210 3.29 17.83 -12.34
N SER A 211 2.82 17.53 -11.12
CA SER A 211 3.32 18.14 -9.88
C SER A 211 4.73 17.63 -9.56
N PRO A 212 5.60 18.47 -8.98
CA PRO A 212 6.91 18.02 -8.51
C PRO A 212 6.76 16.86 -7.51
N PRO A 213 7.69 15.88 -7.52
CA PRO A 213 7.67 14.80 -6.54
C PRO A 213 7.87 15.35 -5.13
N LEU A 214 7.19 14.75 -4.16
CA LEU A 214 7.29 15.10 -2.73
C LEU A 214 8.09 14.07 -1.94
N ILE A 215 8.31 12.89 -2.50
CA ILE A 215 9.05 11.79 -1.87
C ILE A 215 10.37 11.62 -2.63
N TYR A 216 11.47 11.63 -1.89
CA TYR A 216 12.83 11.49 -2.41
C TYR A 216 13.54 10.36 -1.66
N SER A 217 14.35 9.58 -2.35
CA SER A 217 15.28 8.65 -1.75
C SER A 217 16.68 9.28 -1.67
N ALA A 218 17.41 9.04 -0.56
CA ALA A 218 18.79 9.41 -0.47
C ALA A 218 19.61 8.66 -1.53
N ARG A 219 20.45 9.37 -2.30
CA ARG A 219 21.45 8.74 -3.14
C ARG A 219 22.50 8.07 -2.23
N GLN A 220 22.73 6.79 -2.40
CA GLN A 220 23.94 6.19 -1.85
C GLN A 220 25.09 6.61 -2.78
N ASP A 221 25.94 7.51 -2.31
CA ASP A 221 27.22 7.76 -2.95
C ASP A 221 28.10 6.52 -2.67
N TYR A 222 28.47 5.82 -3.74
CA TYR A 222 29.42 4.71 -3.68
C TYR A 222 30.85 5.26 -3.65
#